data_23ff775195cd0aeb34a0b98c9f0fa16b
#
_entry.id   23ff775195cd0aeb34a0b98c9f0fa16b
#
_cell.length_a   1.000
_cell.length_b   1.000
_cell.length_c   1.000
_cell.angle_alpha   90.00
_cell.angle_beta   90.00
_cell.angle_gamma   90.00
#
_symmetry.space_group_name_H-M   'P 1'
#
loop_
_entity.id
_entity.type
_entity.pdbx_description
1 polymer ?
#
loop_
_entity_poly.entity_id
_entity_poly.type
_entity_poly.pdbx_seq_one_letter_code
_entity_poly.pdbx_strand_id
1 'polypeptide(L)'
;LFRSKLGADEICIKDMAGIGRPVSLGKIVANIKAAHPEIPVQYHSHAGPGFNMASILEVCEAGCDYIDVGMEPLSWGTGHADLLSVQAMLKDAGYQVPEINMEAYMKVRGMIQEFMDDFLGLYISPKNRLMNSLLIAPGLPGGMMGSLMADLETNLESINKYKAKHNLPFMTQDQLLIKLFDEVAYVWPRVGYPPLVTPFSQYVKNLAMMNVMAMEKGKDRWGMIADDIWDMILGKAGRLPGKLAPEIIEKAEREGRKFFEGNPQDNYPDSLDKYRKLMKENKWEVGEDDEELFEYAMHPAQYEAYKSGKAKEDFLEDVAKRRAEKDKSPEEDAKPKTLTVQIDGQAYRVTVAYGDAELPATPAAAAAPAGEGQDVLSPLEGKFFLVKNAQETAMKVGDVVKEGDVLCYVEAMKTYNAIRAEFGGTITAICANPGDTVSEDDVLMKIG
;
A
#
# COMPACT_ATOMS: atom_id res chain seq x y z
N LEU A 1 -18.17 -4.68 25.66
CA LEU A 1 -18.39 -4.34 27.08
C LEU A 1 -17.71 -3.03 27.50
N PHE A 2 -16.42 -2.82 27.23
CA PHE A 2 -15.71 -1.60 27.64
C PHE A 2 -16.22 -0.35 26.91
N ARG A 3 -16.39 -0.44 25.59
CA ARG A 3 -16.81 0.71 24.74
C ARG A 3 -18.26 1.12 25.00
N SER A 4 -19.17 0.19 25.23
CA SER A 4 -20.56 0.50 25.60
C SER A 4 -20.66 1.24 26.93
N LYS A 5 -19.80 0.92 27.90
CA LYS A 5 -19.70 1.68 29.16
C LYS A 5 -19.17 3.10 28.99
N LEU A 6 -18.50 3.40 27.88
CA LEU A 6 -18.01 4.73 27.52
C LEU A 6 -19.01 5.53 26.68
N GLY A 7 -20.22 5.02 26.44
CA GLY A 7 -21.28 5.73 25.72
C GLY A 7 -21.15 5.63 24.20
N ALA A 8 -20.71 4.48 23.67
CA ALA A 8 -20.79 4.25 22.23
C ALA A 8 -22.23 4.17 21.75
N ASP A 9 -22.58 4.87 20.68
CA ASP A 9 -23.90 4.90 20.08
C ASP A 9 -24.19 3.65 19.26
N GLU A 10 -23.17 3.07 18.62
CA GLU A 10 -23.24 1.84 17.86
C GLU A 10 -21.93 1.04 17.91
N ILE A 11 -22.00 -0.22 17.56
CA ILE A 11 -20.83 -1.11 17.43
C ILE A 11 -20.73 -1.59 15.99
N CYS A 12 -19.63 -1.25 15.31
CA CYS A 12 -19.33 -1.74 13.97
C CYS A 12 -18.34 -2.91 14.03
N ILE A 13 -18.72 -4.05 13.45
CA ILE A 13 -17.83 -5.19 13.22
C ILE A 13 -17.15 -4.97 11.89
N LYS A 14 -15.86 -4.71 11.92
CA LYS A 14 -15.02 -4.44 10.73
C LYS A 14 -14.31 -5.71 10.25
N ASP A 15 -14.91 -6.41 9.28
CA ASP A 15 -14.28 -7.51 8.56
C ASP A 15 -13.64 -6.99 7.26
N MET A 16 -12.61 -6.18 7.42
CA MET A 16 -11.95 -5.47 6.31
C MET A 16 -11.24 -6.38 5.31
N ALA A 17 -10.94 -7.60 5.69
CA ALA A 17 -10.37 -8.61 4.82
C ALA A 17 -11.42 -9.56 4.21
N GLY A 18 -12.63 -9.55 4.72
CA GLY A 18 -13.69 -10.48 4.32
C GLY A 18 -13.41 -11.92 4.73
N ILE A 19 -12.57 -12.13 5.74
CA ILE A 19 -12.14 -13.47 6.21
C ILE A 19 -12.90 -13.97 7.42
N GLY A 20 -13.78 -13.17 7.98
CA GLY A 20 -14.65 -13.56 9.08
C GLY A 20 -15.48 -14.79 8.71
N ARG A 21 -15.42 -15.82 9.55
CA ARG A 21 -16.19 -17.04 9.32
C ARG A 21 -17.66 -16.78 9.67
N PRO A 22 -18.60 -17.12 8.78
CA PRO A 22 -20.01 -16.76 8.95
C PRO A 22 -20.57 -17.07 10.33
N VAL A 23 -20.51 -18.32 10.76
CA VAL A 23 -21.00 -18.75 12.08
C VAL A 23 -20.30 -18.05 13.25
N SER A 24 -19.00 -17.75 13.13
CA SER A 24 -18.26 -17.04 14.17
C SER A 24 -18.72 -15.58 14.29
N LEU A 25 -18.96 -14.93 13.17
CA LEU A 25 -19.48 -13.56 13.12
C LEU A 25 -20.91 -13.49 13.68
N GLY A 26 -21.80 -14.41 13.31
CA GLY A 26 -23.12 -14.52 13.91
C GLY A 26 -23.06 -14.67 15.43
N LYS A 27 -22.16 -15.51 15.96
CA LYS A 27 -21.94 -15.63 17.41
C LYS A 27 -21.45 -14.35 18.06
N ILE A 28 -20.59 -13.58 17.38
CA ILE A 28 -20.11 -12.27 17.89
C ILE A 28 -21.30 -11.32 18.01
N VAL A 29 -22.12 -11.19 16.97
CA VAL A 29 -23.33 -10.34 17.00
C VAL A 29 -24.30 -10.78 18.09
N ALA A 30 -24.61 -12.07 18.14
CA ALA A 30 -25.51 -12.62 19.17
C ALA A 30 -25.03 -12.32 20.61
N ASN A 31 -23.72 -12.44 20.86
CA ASN A 31 -23.16 -12.11 22.18
C ASN A 31 -23.21 -10.60 22.49
N ILE A 32 -23.02 -9.75 21.48
CA ILE A 32 -23.17 -8.29 21.66
C ILE A 32 -24.60 -7.96 21.97
N LYS A 33 -25.56 -8.46 21.19
CA LYS A 33 -27.00 -8.23 21.41
C LYS A 33 -27.51 -8.79 22.72
N ALA A 34 -27.03 -9.95 23.18
CA ALA A 34 -27.38 -10.50 24.48
C ALA A 34 -26.87 -9.63 25.65
N ALA A 35 -25.70 -8.99 25.49
CA ALA A 35 -25.13 -8.13 26.53
C ALA A 35 -25.65 -6.68 26.48
N HIS A 36 -26.03 -6.21 25.31
CA HIS A 36 -26.40 -4.83 25.00
C HIS A 36 -27.47 -4.79 23.89
N PRO A 37 -28.72 -5.21 24.21
CA PRO A 37 -29.79 -5.28 23.21
C PRO A 37 -30.16 -3.92 22.62
N GLU A 38 -29.90 -2.84 23.35
CA GLU A 38 -30.19 -1.47 22.98
C GLU A 38 -29.21 -0.88 21.98
N ILE A 39 -27.98 -1.42 21.87
CA ILE A 39 -26.93 -0.85 21.01
C ILE A 39 -27.07 -1.43 19.60
N PRO A 40 -27.20 -0.57 18.56
CA PRO A 40 -27.16 -1.01 17.17
C PRO A 40 -25.83 -1.67 16.82
N VAL A 41 -25.89 -2.70 15.96
CA VAL A 41 -24.70 -3.39 15.43
C VAL A 41 -24.67 -3.23 13.92
N GLN A 42 -23.55 -2.74 13.42
CA GLN A 42 -23.23 -2.62 12.00
C GLN A 42 -22.23 -3.70 11.60
N TYR A 43 -22.39 -4.26 10.41
CA TYR A 43 -21.44 -5.18 9.82
C TYR A 43 -20.86 -4.62 8.52
N HIS A 44 -19.54 -4.42 8.52
CA HIS A 44 -18.74 -3.95 7.38
C HIS A 44 -17.84 -5.08 6.91
N SER A 45 -17.99 -5.55 5.67
CA SER A 45 -17.30 -6.72 5.17
C SER A 45 -16.93 -6.59 3.70
N HIS A 46 -15.73 -7.07 3.34
CA HIS A 46 -15.28 -7.15 1.95
C HIS A 46 -15.55 -8.53 1.35
N ALA A 47 -15.68 -8.58 0.00
CA ALA A 47 -16.07 -9.80 -0.72
C ALA A 47 -14.89 -10.71 -1.11
N GLY A 48 -13.64 -10.27 -0.90
CA GLY A 48 -12.41 -10.88 -1.41
C GLY A 48 -12.37 -12.41 -1.43
N PRO A 49 -12.44 -13.11 -0.28
CA PRO A 49 -12.39 -14.56 -0.23
C PRO A 49 -13.74 -15.28 -0.47
N GLY A 50 -14.84 -14.53 -0.60
CA GLY A 50 -16.15 -15.08 -0.93
C GLY A 50 -17.08 -15.45 0.23
N PHE A 51 -16.72 -15.13 1.48
CA PHE A 51 -17.57 -15.44 2.64
C PHE A 51 -18.69 -14.43 2.89
N ASN A 52 -18.57 -13.22 2.42
CA ASN A 52 -19.37 -12.08 2.87
C ASN A 52 -20.87 -12.27 2.73
N MET A 53 -21.39 -12.90 1.66
CA MET A 53 -22.84 -13.14 1.52
C MET A 53 -23.36 -14.07 2.62
N ALA A 54 -22.67 -15.17 2.91
CA ALA A 54 -23.02 -16.06 4.00
C ALA A 54 -22.86 -15.38 5.37
N SER A 55 -21.82 -14.56 5.52
CA SER A 55 -21.59 -13.80 6.76
C SER A 55 -22.70 -12.77 7.01
N ILE A 56 -23.15 -12.06 5.96
CA ILE A 56 -24.27 -11.12 6.04
C ILE A 56 -25.53 -11.83 6.54
N LEU A 57 -25.86 -12.99 5.99
CA LEU A 57 -27.03 -13.75 6.42
C LEU A 57 -26.95 -14.15 7.90
N GLU A 58 -25.83 -14.72 8.33
CA GLU A 58 -25.58 -15.15 9.70
C GLU A 58 -25.61 -13.99 10.72
N VAL A 59 -25.05 -12.83 10.37
CA VAL A 59 -25.09 -11.68 11.28
C VAL A 59 -26.49 -11.06 11.35
N CYS A 60 -27.25 -11.07 10.25
CA CYS A 60 -28.64 -10.62 10.25
C CYS A 60 -29.52 -11.55 11.13
N GLU A 61 -29.34 -12.87 11.01
CA GLU A 61 -30.05 -13.84 11.88
C GLU A 61 -29.72 -13.63 13.36
N ALA A 62 -28.49 -13.20 13.65
CA ALA A 62 -28.06 -12.87 15.01
C ALA A 62 -28.53 -11.48 15.53
N GLY A 63 -29.21 -10.68 14.70
CA GLY A 63 -29.77 -9.38 15.06
C GLY A 63 -28.91 -8.18 14.72
N CYS A 64 -28.09 -8.25 13.67
CA CYS A 64 -27.36 -7.09 13.13
C CYS A 64 -28.36 -6.08 12.53
N ASP A 65 -28.16 -4.79 12.80
CA ASP A 65 -29.09 -3.72 12.41
C ASP A 65 -28.70 -3.07 11.07
N TYR A 66 -27.41 -2.97 10.77
CA TYR A 66 -26.90 -2.28 9.58
C TYR A 66 -25.88 -3.15 8.84
N ILE A 67 -26.00 -3.17 7.50
CA ILE A 67 -25.09 -3.88 6.60
C ILE A 67 -24.52 -2.90 5.59
N ASP A 68 -23.19 -2.82 5.51
CA ASP A 68 -22.51 -2.06 4.48
C ASP A 68 -22.49 -2.85 3.17
N VAL A 69 -22.84 -2.19 2.08
CA VAL A 69 -22.93 -2.79 0.76
C VAL A 69 -22.21 -1.95 -0.28
N GLY A 70 -21.85 -2.56 -1.39
CA GLY A 70 -21.31 -1.89 -2.56
C GLY A 70 -22.36 -1.63 -3.62
N MET A 71 -21.95 -0.94 -4.67
CA MET A 71 -22.77 -0.69 -5.86
C MET A 71 -21.95 -0.96 -7.11
N GLU A 72 -22.54 -1.63 -8.09
CA GLU A 72 -21.91 -1.78 -9.40
C GLU A 72 -21.64 -0.41 -10.06
N PRO A 73 -20.48 -0.27 -10.76
CA PRO A 73 -19.48 -1.29 -11.09
C PRO A 73 -18.37 -1.52 -10.06
N LEU A 74 -18.46 -0.98 -8.84
CA LEU A 74 -17.41 -1.04 -7.80
C LEU A 74 -17.65 -2.13 -6.73
N SER A 75 -18.73 -2.91 -6.81
CA SER A 75 -19.00 -4.03 -5.91
C SER A 75 -18.16 -5.26 -6.23
N TRP A 76 -18.13 -6.22 -5.29
CA TRP A 76 -17.44 -7.52 -5.33
C TRP A 76 -15.92 -7.47 -5.20
N GLY A 77 -15.30 -8.62 -5.14
CA GLY A 77 -13.85 -8.75 -5.00
C GLY A 77 -13.31 -7.99 -3.79
N THR A 78 -12.44 -7.03 -4.00
CA THR A 78 -11.88 -6.18 -2.94
C THR A 78 -12.89 -5.14 -2.38
N GLY A 79 -14.03 -4.97 -3.04
CA GLY A 79 -15.17 -4.17 -2.58
C GLY A 79 -16.12 -4.96 -1.68
N HIS A 80 -17.33 -4.40 -1.47
CA HIS A 80 -18.41 -5.05 -0.71
C HIS A 80 -19.31 -5.91 -1.60
N ALA A 81 -20.19 -6.69 -0.99
CA ALA A 81 -21.31 -7.33 -1.69
C ALA A 81 -22.20 -6.28 -2.34
N ASP A 82 -22.78 -6.61 -3.49
CA ASP A 82 -23.66 -5.69 -4.20
C ASP A 82 -25.00 -5.50 -3.50
N LEU A 83 -25.46 -4.25 -3.45
CA LEU A 83 -26.72 -3.83 -2.84
C LEU A 83 -27.91 -4.64 -3.33
N LEU A 84 -28.05 -4.87 -4.65
CA LEU A 84 -29.20 -5.59 -5.20
C LEU A 84 -29.19 -7.06 -4.79
N SER A 85 -28.02 -7.69 -4.81
CA SER A 85 -27.85 -9.08 -4.39
C SER A 85 -28.13 -9.27 -2.91
N VAL A 86 -27.65 -8.37 -2.06
CA VAL A 86 -27.90 -8.41 -0.60
C VAL A 86 -29.37 -8.18 -0.31
N GLN A 87 -30.01 -7.19 -0.96
CA GLN A 87 -31.45 -6.95 -0.79
C GLN A 87 -32.28 -8.17 -1.19
N ALA A 88 -31.99 -8.78 -2.35
CA ALA A 88 -32.71 -9.96 -2.83
C ALA A 88 -32.57 -11.14 -1.86
N MET A 89 -31.35 -11.41 -1.39
CA MET A 89 -31.07 -12.48 -0.42
C MET A 89 -31.81 -12.26 0.90
N LEU A 90 -31.78 -11.05 1.46
CA LEU A 90 -32.44 -10.76 2.73
C LEU A 90 -33.96 -10.77 2.62
N LYS A 91 -34.54 -10.33 1.49
CA LYS A 91 -35.99 -10.48 1.23
C LYS A 91 -36.41 -11.94 1.16
N ASP A 92 -35.65 -12.80 0.46
CA ASP A 92 -35.91 -14.24 0.40
C ASP A 92 -35.83 -14.91 1.79
N ALA A 93 -34.89 -14.46 2.61
CA ALA A 93 -34.77 -14.90 4.01
C ALA A 93 -35.85 -14.34 4.95
N GLY A 94 -36.80 -13.54 4.45
CA GLY A 94 -37.95 -13.02 5.22
C GLY A 94 -37.70 -11.72 5.95
N TYR A 95 -36.57 -11.03 5.71
CA TYR A 95 -36.30 -9.75 6.34
C TYR A 95 -37.02 -8.59 5.63
N GLN A 96 -37.43 -7.61 6.40
CA GLN A 96 -37.90 -6.33 5.92
C GLN A 96 -36.67 -5.44 5.69
N VAL A 97 -36.41 -5.11 4.43
CA VAL A 97 -35.30 -4.24 4.01
C VAL A 97 -35.85 -3.04 3.23
N PRO A 98 -35.16 -1.90 3.24
CA PRO A 98 -35.59 -0.72 2.49
C PRO A 98 -35.77 -1.02 1.01
N GLU A 99 -36.78 -0.43 0.39
CA GLU A 99 -36.97 -0.51 -1.05
C GLU A 99 -35.95 0.38 -1.77
N ILE A 100 -35.37 -0.16 -2.83
CA ILE A 100 -34.39 0.55 -3.65
C ILE A 100 -35.14 1.32 -4.74
N ASN A 101 -34.89 2.61 -4.84
CA ASN A 101 -35.32 3.39 -6.01
C ASN A 101 -34.47 2.99 -7.22
N MET A 102 -35.00 2.09 -8.05
CA MET A 102 -34.27 1.53 -9.20
C MET A 102 -33.93 2.58 -10.27
N GLU A 103 -34.74 3.62 -10.44
CA GLU A 103 -34.44 4.72 -11.36
C GLU A 103 -33.20 5.48 -10.89
N ALA A 104 -33.17 5.86 -9.61
CA ALA A 104 -32.01 6.53 -9.01
C ALA A 104 -30.77 5.60 -9.02
N TYR A 105 -30.94 4.31 -8.70
CA TYR A 105 -29.87 3.32 -8.77
C TYR A 105 -29.23 3.26 -10.15
N MET A 106 -30.05 3.11 -11.20
CA MET A 106 -29.56 3.02 -12.58
C MET A 106 -28.87 4.30 -13.03
N LYS A 107 -29.38 5.47 -12.62
CA LYS A 107 -28.74 6.77 -12.89
C LYS A 107 -27.36 6.86 -12.25
N VAL A 108 -27.25 6.54 -10.96
CA VAL A 108 -25.97 6.59 -10.22
C VAL A 108 -24.98 5.57 -10.78
N ARG A 109 -25.45 4.33 -11.08
CA ARG A 109 -24.63 3.31 -11.71
C ARG A 109 -24.05 3.78 -13.05
N GLY A 110 -24.88 4.44 -13.88
CA GLY A 110 -24.44 5.04 -15.15
C GLY A 110 -23.36 6.10 -14.95
N MET A 111 -23.54 7.01 -13.98
CA MET A 111 -22.55 8.03 -13.66
C MET A 111 -21.22 7.44 -13.17
N ILE A 112 -21.27 6.41 -12.32
CA ILE A 112 -20.05 5.71 -11.87
C ILE A 112 -19.36 5.03 -13.06
N GLN A 113 -20.14 4.42 -13.98
CA GLN A 113 -19.60 3.80 -15.18
C GLN A 113 -18.90 4.83 -16.10
N GLU A 114 -19.45 6.04 -16.24
CA GLU A 114 -18.79 7.12 -16.98
C GLU A 114 -17.43 7.47 -16.36
N PHE A 115 -17.33 7.60 -15.02
CA PHE A 115 -16.05 7.80 -14.35
C PHE A 115 -15.06 6.64 -14.54
N MET A 116 -15.57 5.40 -14.54
CA MET A 116 -14.75 4.23 -14.83
C MET A 116 -14.19 4.26 -16.25
N ASP A 117 -15.00 4.65 -17.22
CA ASP A 117 -14.60 4.71 -18.62
C ASP A 117 -13.66 5.90 -18.89
N ASP A 118 -13.91 7.04 -18.22
CA ASP A 118 -13.09 8.23 -18.37
C ASP A 118 -11.68 8.09 -17.77
N PHE A 119 -11.57 7.63 -16.53
CA PHE A 119 -10.26 7.57 -15.89
C PHE A 119 -10.11 6.50 -14.79
N LEU A 120 -11.13 6.21 -13.97
CA LEU A 120 -10.97 5.28 -12.86
C LEU A 120 -10.55 3.88 -13.32
N GLY A 121 -11.05 3.41 -14.46
CA GLY A 121 -10.68 2.14 -15.05
C GLY A 121 -9.21 2.05 -15.52
N LEU A 122 -8.48 3.18 -15.57
CA LEU A 122 -7.04 3.21 -15.79
C LEU A 122 -6.25 2.92 -14.51
N TYR A 123 -6.86 3.10 -13.34
CA TYR A 123 -6.25 2.93 -12.03
C TYR A 123 -6.75 1.70 -11.28
N ILE A 124 -7.99 1.29 -11.55
CA ILE A 124 -8.61 0.13 -10.90
C ILE A 124 -8.48 -1.10 -11.81
N SER A 125 -7.63 -2.05 -11.40
CA SER A 125 -7.49 -3.30 -12.13
C SER A 125 -8.81 -4.09 -12.14
N PRO A 126 -9.26 -4.61 -13.28
CA PRO A 126 -10.42 -5.50 -13.33
C PRO A 126 -10.30 -6.72 -12.41
N LYS A 127 -9.07 -7.17 -12.12
CA LYS A 127 -8.79 -8.27 -11.18
C LYS A 127 -9.29 -7.97 -9.76
N ASN A 128 -9.40 -6.68 -9.38
CA ASN A 128 -9.89 -6.28 -8.06
C ASN A 128 -11.35 -6.67 -7.82
N ARG A 129 -12.11 -6.95 -8.87
CA ARG A 129 -13.50 -7.41 -8.79
C ARG A 129 -13.64 -8.94 -8.71
N LEU A 130 -12.53 -9.66 -8.80
CA LEU A 130 -12.52 -11.12 -8.72
C LEU A 130 -12.35 -11.57 -7.27
N MET A 131 -13.08 -12.61 -6.89
CA MET A 131 -12.85 -13.32 -5.63
C MET A 131 -11.59 -14.18 -5.74
N ASN A 132 -10.83 -14.25 -4.65
CA ASN A 132 -9.64 -15.09 -4.56
C ASN A 132 -9.59 -15.76 -3.19
N SER A 133 -9.74 -17.08 -3.18
CA SER A 133 -9.74 -17.87 -1.95
C SER A 133 -8.40 -17.87 -1.20
N LEU A 134 -7.28 -17.55 -1.84
CA LEU A 134 -5.99 -17.40 -1.17
C LEU A 134 -5.97 -16.22 -0.18
N LEU A 135 -6.89 -15.26 -0.31
CA LEU A 135 -7.03 -14.13 0.62
C LEU A 135 -7.51 -14.54 2.02
N ILE A 136 -7.91 -15.79 2.22
CA ILE A 136 -8.37 -16.30 3.52
C ILE A 136 -7.29 -16.20 4.60
N ALA A 137 -6.01 -16.36 4.24
CA ALA A 137 -4.94 -16.54 5.21
C ALA A 137 -4.40 -15.24 5.86
N PRO A 138 -4.12 -14.13 5.15
CA PRO A 138 -3.28 -13.06 5.69
C PRO A 138 -4.01 -12.05 6.58
N GLY A 139 -5.34 -11.99 6.57
CA GLY A 139 -6.10 -10.97 7.30
C GLY A 139 -5.86 -9.53 6.84
N LEU A 140 -5.27 -9.32 5.67
CA LEU A 140 -5.02 -7.99 5.12
C LEU A 140 -6.30 -7.36 4.58
N PRO A 141 -6.53 -6.04 4.78
CA PRO A 141 -7.71 -5.34 4.27
C PRO A 141 -7.92 -5.51 2.78
N GLY A 142 -9.18 -5.72 2.35
CA GLY A 142 -9.55 -5.89 0.94
C GLY A 142 -9.08 -4.74 0.06
N GLY A 143 -9.20 -3.50 0.52
CA GLY A 143 -8.70 -2.31 -0.19
C GLY A 143 -7.19 -2.29 -0.45
N MET A 144 -6.39 -3.02 0.34
CA MET A 144 -4.96 -3.17 0.11
C MET A 144 -4.61 -4.20 -0.96
N MET A 145 -5.53 -5.12 -1.27
CA MET A 145 -5.24 -6.24 -2.18
C MET A 145 -4.97 -5.77 -3.60
N GLY A 146 -5.65 -4.69 -4.04
CA GLY A 146 -5.38 -4.09 -5.34
C GLY A 146 -3.95 -3.57 -5.49
N SER A 147 -3.48 -2.83 -4.50
CA SER A 147 -2.09 -2.34 -4.48
C SER A 147 -1.09 -3.47 -4.26
N LEU A 148 -1.44 -4.48 -3.44
CA LEU A 148 -0.59 -5.64 -3.23
C LEU A 148 -0.28 -6.40 -4.52
N MET A 149 -1.27 -6.59 -5.39
CA MET A 149 -1.05 -7.32 -6.65
C MET A 149 -0.11 -6.56 -7.59
N ALA A 150 -0.18 -5.22 -7.62
CA ALA A 150 0.78 -4.39 -8.37
C ALA A 150 2.18 -4.45 -7.75
N ASP A 151 2.28 -4.35 -6.42
CA ASP A 151 3.55 -4.49 -5.69
C ASP A 151 4.19 -5.87 -5.93
N LEU A 152 3.37 -6.94 -6.01
CA LEU A 152 3.87 -8.31 -6.29
C LEU A 152 4.50 -8.42 -7.69
N GLU A 153 3.90 -7.80 -8.72
CA GLU A 153 4.45 -7.83 -10.08
C GLU A 153 5.84 -7.18 -10.12
N THR A 154 5.97 -5.97 -9.56
CA THR A 154 7.23 -5.23 -9.50
C THR A 154 8.30 -5.97 -8.68
N ASN A 155 7.95 -6.44 -7.48
CA ASN A 155 8.92 -7.14 -6.62
C ASN A 155 9.32 -8.51 -7.19
N LEU A 156 8.40 -9.21 -7.86
CA LEU A 156 8.71 -10.47 -8.54
C LEU A 156 9.72 -10.27 -9.66
N GLU A 157 9.58 -9.20 -10.43
CA GLU A 157 10.54 -8.84 -11.47
C GLU A 157 11.94 -8.59 -10.88
N SER A 158 12.03 -7.81 -9.80
CA SER A 158 13.28 -7.55 -9.07
C SER A 158 13.91 -8.85 -8.55
N ILE A 159 13.12 -9.72 -7.88
CA ILE A 159 13.62 -11.02 -7.40
C ILE A 159 14.11 -11.89 -8.56
N ASN A 160 13.38 -11.95 -9.66
CA ASN A 160 13.76 -12.79 -10.80
C ASN A 160 14.96 -12.23 -11.58
N LYS A 161 15.16 -10.91 -11.63
CA LYS A 161 16.40 -10.29 -12.13
C LYS A 161 17.61 -10.76 -11.30
N TYR A 162 17.50 -10.73 -9.96
CA TYR A 162 18.54 -11.25 -9.07
C TYR A 162 18.80 -12.75 -9.29
N LYS A 163 17.74 -13.56 -9.35
CA LYS A 163 17.84 -15.00 -9.57
C LYS A 163 18.49 -15.34 -10.90
N ALA A 164 18.19 -14.61 -11.98
CA ALA A 164 18.84 -14.75 -13.29
C ALA A 164 20.34 -14.48 -13.21
N LYS A 165 20.74 -13.39 -12.52
CA LYS A 165 22.16 -13.00 -12.33
C LYS A 165 22.96 -14.06 -11.57
N HIS A 166 22.30 -14.85 -10.70
CA HIS A 166 22.93 -15.86 -9.84
C HIS A 166 22.64 -17.30 -10.28
N ASN A 167 22.05 -17.52 -11.47
CA ASN A 167 21.65 -18.84 -11.99
C ASN A 167 20.73 -19.62 -11.02
N LEU A 168 19.80 -18.93 -10.35
CA LEU A 168 18.82 -19.52 -9.46
C LEU A 168 17.47 -19.74 -10.18
N PRO A 169 16.66 -20.72 -9.76
CA PRO A 169 15.33 -20.95 -10.33
C PRO A 169 14.42 -19.72 -10.15
N PHE A 170 13.68 -19.36 -11.20
CA PHE A 170 12.72 -18.26 -11.13
C PHE A 170 11.57 -18.58 -10.18
N MET A 171 11.05 -17.52 -9.58
CA MET A 171 9.87 -17.57 -8.73
C MET A 171 8.63 -17.19 -9.55
N THR A 172 7.50 -17.85 -9.28
CA THR A 172 6.20 -17.45 -9.82
C THR A 172 5.50 -16.46 -8.89
N GLN A 173 4.49 -15.72 -9.42
CA GLN A 173 3.69 -14.80 -8.63
C GLN A 173 2.97 -15.51 -7.45
N ASP A 174 2.45 -16.71 -7.68
CA ASP A 174 1.79 -17.49 -6.63
C ASP A 174 2.77 -17.92 -5.53
N GLN A 175 3.99 -18.30 -5.90
CA GLN A 175 5.04 -18.64 -4.92
C GLN A 175 5.41 -17.41 -4.07
N LEU A 176 5.54 -16.24 -4.68
CA LEU A 176 5.81 -15.00 -3.96
C LEU A 176 4.65 -14.64 -3.04
N LEU A 177 3.41 -14.78 -3.51
CA LEU A 177 2.20 -14.50 -2.72
C LEU A 177 2.13 -15.40 -1.47
N ILE A 178 2.38 -16.70 -1.62
CA ILE A 178 2.39 -17.64 -0.50
C ILE A 178 3.47 -17.26 0.51
N LYS A 179 4.70 -17.00 0.05
CA LYS A 179 5.80 -16.57 0.94
C LYS A 179 5.49 -15.27 1.66
N LEU A 180 4.87 -14.31 0.97
CA LEU A 180 4.45 -13.06 1.60
C LEU A 180 3.41 -13.29 2.69
N PHE A 181 2.43 -14.15 2.46
CA PHE A 181 1.41 -14.45 3.45
C PHE A 181 1.97 -15.16 4.69
N ASP A 182 2.88 -16.10 4.48
CA ASP A 182 3.60 -16.76 5.57
C ASP A 182 4.44 -15.74 6.37
N GLU A 183 5.11 -14.82 5.65
CA GLU A 183 5.93 -13.81 6.30
C GLU A 183 5.07 -12.75 7.02
N VAL A 184 3.91 -12.37 6.50
CA VAL A 184 2.94 -11.50 7.24
C VAL A 184 2.52 -12.17 8.54
N ALA A 185 2.20 -13.46 8.51
CA ALA A 185 1.86 -14.23 9.70
C ALA A 185 3.03 -14.34 10.69
N TYR A 186 4.27 -14.35 10.20
CA TYR A 186 5.48 -14.33 11.02
C TYR A 186 5.77 -12.94 11.63
N VAL A 187 5.67 -11.88 10.84
CA VAL A 187 6.00 -10.50 11.23
C VAL A 187 4.98 -9.94 12.21
N TRP A 188 3.69 -10.05 11.91
CA TRP A 188 2.61 -9.40 12.65
C TRP A 188 2.68 -9.60 14.18
N PRO A 189 2.78 -10.83 14.72
CA PRO A 189 2.92 -11.02 16.15
C PRO A 189 4.23 -10.47 16.71
N ARG A 190 5.32 -10.48 15.93
CA ARG A 190 6.65 -10.05 16.38
C ARG A 190 6.79 -8.55 16.51
N VAL A 191 6.01 -7.81 15.76
CA VAL A 191 5.91 -6.34 15.88
C VAL A 191 4.78 -5.88 16.80
N GLY A 192 4.26 -6.75 17.67
CA GLY A 192 3.32 -6.40 18.74
C GLY A 192 1.85 -6.36 18.33
N TYR A 193 1.44 -7.07 17.28
CA TYR A 193 0.06 -7.15 16.81
C TYR A 193 -0.59 -5.79 16.49
N PRO A 194 0.05 -4.90 15.72
CA PRO A 194 -0.59 -3.66 15.34
C PRO A 194 -1.94 -3.95 14.66
N PRO A 195 -2.95 -3.08 14.83
CA PRO A 195 -4.21 -3.22 14.13
C PRO A 195 -4.00 -3.27 12.62
N LEU A 196 -4.58 -4.28 11.94
CA LEU A 196 -4.43 -4.40 10.48
C LEU A 196 -5.37 -3.44 9.73
N VAL A 197 -5.27 -2.17 10.05
CA VAL A 197 -5.93 -1.04 9.38
C VAL A 197 -4.87 -0.05 8.90
N THR A 198 -5.21 0.81 7.94
CA THR A 198 -4.30 1.84 7.42
C THR A 198 -3.88 2.80 8.54
N PRO A 199 -2.58 3.16 8.68
CA PRO A 199 -1.44 2.75 7.84
C PRO A 199 -0.75 1.46 8.28
N PHE A 200 -1.04 0.91 9.47
CA PHE A 200 -0.30 -0.19 10.10
C PHE A 200 -0.34 -1.49 9.30
N SER A 201 -1.46 -1.79 8.64
CA SER A 201 -1.55 -2.93 7.73
C SER A 201 -0.55 -2.83 6.57
N GLN A 202 -0.33 -1.62 6.03
CA GLN A 202 0.71 -1.39 5.03
C GLN A 202 2.11 -1.60 5.61
N TYR A 203 2.37 -1.14 6.82
CA TYR A 203 3.66 -1.31 7.49
C TYR A 203 4.01 -2.78 7.68
N VAL A 204 3.05 -3.60 8.17
CA VAL A 204 3.24 -5.05 8.32
C VAL A 204 3.48 -5.72 6.98
N LYS A 205 2.68 -5.39 5.94
CA LYS A 205 2.85 -5.92 4.58
C LYS A 205 4.21 -5.55 3.99
N ASN A 206 4.59 -4.28 4.07
CA ASN A 206 5.84 -3.79 3.51
C ASN A 206 7.05 -4.44 4.20
N LEU A 207 7.02 -4.52 5.53
CA LEU A 207 8.08 -5.19 6.28
C LEU A 207 8.19 -6.68 5.94
N ALA A 208 7.06 -7.38 5.78
CA ALA A 208 7.04 -8.76 5.34
C ALA A 208 7.61 -8.90 3.91
N MET A 209 7.25 -8.03 2.98
CA MET A 209 7.77 -8.04 1.62
C MET A 209 9.30 -7.80 1.61
N MET A 210 9.78 -6.82 2.37
CA MET A 210 11.22 -6.55 2.50
C MET A 210 11.99 -7.75 3.04
N ASN A 211 11.42 -8.45 4.03
CA ASN A 211 12.00 -9.68 4.55
C ASN A 211 12.04 -10.78 3.50
N VAL A 212 10.95 -10.99 2.74
CA VAL A 212 10.92 -11.99 1.65
C VAL A 212 11.98 -11.67 0.61
N MET A 213 12.08 -10.42 0.18
CA MET A 213 13.09 -9.99 -0.79
C MET A 213 14.52 -10.23 -0.27
N ALA A 214 14.78 -9.90 1.01
CA ALA A 214 16.08 -10.14 1.64
C ALA A 214 16.42 -11.64 1.68
N MET A 215 15.47 -12.47 2.13
CA MET A 215 15.66 -13.93 2.21
C MET A 215 15.88 -14.58 0.84
N GLU A 216 15.18 -14.13 -0.21
CA GLU A 216 15.39 -14.62 -1.58
C GLU A 216 16.78 -14.26 -2.13
N LYS A 217 17.45 -13.28 -1.52
CA LYS A 217 18.83 -12.87 -1.82
C LYS A 217 19.86 -13.44 -0.82
N GLY A 218 19.44 -14.40 0.03
CA GLY A 218 20.32 -15.02 1.03
C GLY A 218 20.70 -14.12 2.21
N LYS A 219 19.95 -13.03 2.42
CA LYS A 219 20.11 -12.11 3.55
C LYS A 219 19.13 -12.46 4.68
N ASP A 220 19.42 -12.00 5.88
CA ASP A 220 18.57 -12.19 7.04
C ASP A 220 17.34 -11.27 7.03
N ARG A 221 16.31 -11.65 7.80
CA ARG A 221 15.16 -10.81 8.11
C ARG A 221 15.59 -9.54 8.85
N TRP A 222 14.74 -8.54 8.81
CA TRP A 222 14.90 -7.28 9.56
C TRP A 222 16.09 -6.43 9.11
N GLY A 223 16.70 -6.73 7.97
CA GLY A 223 17.82 -5.94 7.43
C GLY A 223 17.47 -4.47 7.27
N MET A 224 16.28 -4.19 6.73
CA MET A 224 15.76 -2.84 6.57
C MET A 224 14.37 -2.72 7.21
N ILE A 225 14.20 -1.73 8.08
CA ILE A 225 12.92 -1.32 8.67
C ILE A 225 12.82 0.19 8.46
N ALA A 226 11.82 0.64 7.69
CA ALA A 226 11.60 2.06 7.42
C ALA A 226 11.29 2.83 8.70
N ASP A 227 11.61 4.13 8.74
CA ASP A 227 11.47 4.94 9.95
C ASP A 227 10.01 5.06 10.43
N ASP A 228 9.05 5.12 9.51
CA ASP A 228 7.61 5.12 9.88
C ASP A 228 7.18 3.80 10.55
N ILE A 229 7.76 2.68 10.10
CA ILE A 229 7.55 1.37 10.74
C ILE A 229 8.22 1.33 12.12
N TRP A 230 9.42 1.90 12.24
CA TRP A 230 10.06 2.07 13.53
C TRP A 230 9.25 2.95 14.48
N ASP A 231 8.66 4.05 14.01
CA ASP A 231 7.83 4.92 14.84
C ASP A 231 6.59 4.18 15.39
N MET A 232 5.99 3.30 14.60
CA MET A 232 4.95 2.37 15.08
C MET A 232 5.52 1.40 16.14
N ILE A 233 6.62 0.72 15.86
CA ILE A 233 7.24 -0.27 16.75
C ILE A 233 7.66 0.36 18.09
N LEU A 234 8.24 1.56 18.03
CA LEU A 234 8.72 2.29 19.21
C LEU A 234 7.60 2.93 20.05
N GLY A 235 6.35 2.84 19.60
CA GLY A 235 5.18 3.34 20.34
C GLY A 235 4.86 4.82 20.16
N LYS A 236 5.50 5.52 19.22
CA LYS A 236 5.22 6.94 18.95
C LYS A 236 3.81 7.17 18.39
N ALA A 237 3.27 6.21 17.65
CA ALA A 237 1.91 6.23 17.13
C ALA A 237 0.88 5.60 18.08
N GLY A 238 1.28 5.22 19.28
CA GLY A 238 0.44 4.60 20.29
C GLY A 238 0.97 3.26 20.80
N ARG A 239 0.38 2.78 21.88
CA ARG A 239 0.75 1.51 22.49
C ARG A 239 0.27 0.34 21.64
N LEU A 240 1.18 -0.58 21.32
CA LEU A 240 0.86 -1.82 20.61
C LEU A 240 0.06 -2.79 21.49
N PRO A 241 -0.87 -3.58 20.91
CA PRO A 241 -1.69 -4.54 21.65
C PRO A 241 -0.91 -5.68 22.29
N GLY A 242 0.16 -6.14 21.64
CA GLY A 242 1.00 -7.25 22.07
C GLY A 242 2.42 -6.84 22.41
N LYS A 243 3.21 -7.82 22.86
CA LYS A 243 4.64 -7.64 23.14
C LYS A 243 5.45 -7.75 21.85
N LEU A 244 6.50 -6.95 21.77
CA LEU A 244 7.51 -7.07 20.73
C LEU A 244 8.33 -8.35 20.91
N ALA A 245 8.77 -8.97 19.84
CA ALA A 245 9.69 -10.07 19.87
C ALA A 245 11.10 -9.59 20.35
N PRO A 246 11.88 -10.45 21.04
CA PRO A 246 13.21 -10.08 21.53
C PRO A 246 14.14 -9.55 20.43
N GLU A 247 14.14 -10.18 19.25
CA GLU A 247 14.97 -9.77 18.12
C GLU A 247 14.69 -8.34 17.62
N ILE A 248 13.46 -7.86 17.78
CA ILE A 248 13.09 -6.48 17.41
C ILE A 248 13.60 -5.51 18.46
N ILE A 249 13.52 -5.88 19.75
CA ILE A 249 14.03 -5.06 20.86
C ILE A 249 15.56 -4.94 20.74
N GLU A 250 16.26 -6.07 20.56
CA GLU A 250 17.72 -6.10 20.40
C GLU A 250 18.18 -5.28 19.19
N LYS A 251 17.41 -5.33 18.08
CA LYS A 251 17.72 -4.50 16.91
C LYS A 251 17.52 -3.01 17.20
N ALA A 252 16.44 -2.64 17.90
CA ALA A 252 16.22 -1.24 18.29
C ALA A 252 17.36 -0.73 19.16
N GLU A 253 17.82 -1.51 20.14
CA GLU A 253 18.95 -1.17 21.02
C GLU A 253 20.26 -1.02 20.23
N ARG A 254 20.55 -1.96 19.33
CA ARG A 254 21.75 -1.93 18.48
C ARG A 254 21.78 -0.70 17.56
N GLU A 255 20.61 -0.27 17.07
CA GLU A 255 20.47 0.94 16.24
C GLU A 255 20.34 2.23 17.06
N GLY A 256 20.46 2.16 18.40
CA GLY A 256 20.34 3.32 19.29
C GLY A 256 18.94 3.95 19.32
N ARG A 257 17.92 3.21 18.91
CA ARG A 257 16.53 3.68 18.89
C ARG A 257 15.94 3.62 20.29
N LYS A 258 15.14 4.63 20.65
CA LYS A 258 14.53 4.75 21.97
C LYS A 258 13.03 4.54 21.89
N PHE A 259 12.51 3.68 22.79
CA PHE A 259 11.07 3.52 22.96
C PHE A 259 10.45 4.79 23.52
N PHE A 260 9.27 5.12 23.01
CA PHE A 260 8.53 6.30 23.44
C PHE A 260 7.74 5.98 24.72
N GLU A 261 7.97 6.76 25.77
CA GLU A 261 7.33 6.57 27.08
C GLU A 261 6.27 7.64 27.40
N GLY A 262 6.16 8.67 26.52
CA GLY A 262 5.22 9.77 26.68
C GLY A 262 3.78 9.45 26.24
N ASN A 263 2.94 10.49 26.24
CA ASN A 263 1.62 10.40 25.60
C ASN A 263 1.78 10.49 24.08
N PRO A 264 1.38 9.48 23.28
CA PRO A 264 1.51 9.50 21.84
C PRO A 264 0.88 10.72 21.17
N GLN A 265 -0.17 11.29 21.75
CA GLN A 265 -0.83 12.49 21.24
C GLN A 265 0.11 13.71 21.21
N ASP A 266 1.12 13.76 22.12
CA ASP A 266 2.08 14.86 22.15
C ASP A 266 2.98 14.91 20.91
N ASN A 267 3.08 13.80 20.16
CA ASN A 267 3.77 13.74 18.87
C ASN A 267 2.95 14.38 17.73
N TYR A 268 1.65 14.59 17.95
CA TYR A 268 0.71 15.11 16.97
C TYR A 268 -0.03 16.31 17.58
N PRO A 269 0.68 17.44 17.81
CA PRO A 269 0.05 18.62 18.38
C PRO A 269 -1.02 19.18 17.44
N ASP A 270 -2.03 19.85 18.02
CA ASP A 270 -3.02 20.56 17.24
C ASP A 270 -2.32 21.59 16.33
N SER A 271 -2.61 21.51 15.05
CA SER A 271 -1.98 22.33 14.02
C SER A 271 -2.96 23.22 13.26
N LEU A 272 -4.25 23.23 13.61
CA LEU A 272 -5.28 24.00 12.89
C LEU A 272 -4.96 25.49 12.83
N ASP A 273 -4.52 26.09 13.92
CA ASP A 273 -4.12 27.52 13.94
C ASP A 273 -2.96 27.82 13.00
N LYS A 274 -1.98 26.91 12.90
CA LYS A 274 -0.87 26.99 11.95
C LYS A 274 -1.40 27.04 10.52
N TYR A 275 -2.26 26.08 10.17
CA TYR A 275 -2.80 25.98 8.80
C TYR A 275 -3.76 27.11 8.47
N ARG A 276 -4.58 27.56 9.43
CA ARG A 276 -5.43 28.77 9.27
C ARG A 276 -4.58 30.00 8.95
N LYS A 277 -3.43 30.17 9.61
CA LYS A 277 -2.49 31.25 9.31
C LYS A 277 -1.90 31.11 7.90
N LEU A 278 -1.45 29.92 7.52
CA LEU A 278 -0.90 29.67 6.20
C LEU A 278 -1.94 29.89 5.09
N MET A 279 -3.20 29.49 5.28
CA MET A 279 -4.29 29.76 4.34
C MET A 279 -4.48 31.28 4.14
N LYS A 280 -4.47 32.04 5.25
CA LYS A 280 -4.58 33.49 5.19
C LYS A 280 -3.40 34.15 4.45
N GLU A 281 -2.17 33.68 4.70
CA GLU A 281 -0.96 34.15 4.01
C GLU A 281 -1.02 33.86 2.50
N ASN A 282 -1.53 32.70 2.10
CA ASN A 282 -1.70 32.29 0.72
C ASN A 282 -3.00 32.83 0.08
N LYS A 283 -3.83 33.58 0.82
CA LYS A 283 -5.13 34.10 0.37
C LYS A 283 -6.10 32.99 -0.07
N TRP A 284 -6.04 31.85 0.60
CA TRP A 284 -6.99 30.77 0.43
C TRP A 284 -8.16 30.94 1.39
N GLU A 285 -9.36 30.66 0.90
CA GLU A 285 -10.57 30.73 1.71
C GLU A 285 -10.67 29.49 2.60
N VAL A 286 -11.10 29.68 3.85
CA VAL A 286 -11.26 28.62 4.85
C VAL A 286 -12.58 27.84 4.64
N GLY A 287 -13.52 28.43 3.91
CA GLY A 287 -14.90 27.93 3.80
C GLY A 287 -15.78 28.40 4.97
N GLU A 288 -17.08 28.13 4.89
CA GLU A 288 -18.06 28.53 5.93
C GLU A 288 -17.98 27.64 7.17
N ASP A 289 -17.52 26.37 7.01
CA ASP A 289 -17.53 25.30 8.00
C ASP A 289 -16.14 24.76 8.35
N ASP A 290 -15.08 25.49 8.01
CA ASP A 290 -13.68 25.08 8.18
C ASP A 290 -13.28 23.80 7.38
N GLU A 291 -14.08 23.30 6.45
CA GLU A 291 -13.79 22.07 5.70
C GLU A 291 -12.47 22.16 4.94
N GLU A 292 -12.25 23.28 4.22
CA GLU A 292 -10.99 23.53 3.49
C GLU A 292 -9.77 23.58 4.43
N LEU A 293 -9.95 24.09 5.67
CA LEU A 293 -8.90 24.11 6.68
C LEU A 293 -8.55 22.68 7.15
N PHE A 294 -9.56 21.83 7.36
CA PHE A 294 -9.34 20.44 7.72
C PHE A 294 -8.64 19.69 6.60
N GLU A 295 -9.05 19.87 5.35
CA GLU A 295 -8.38 19.29 4.19
C GLU A 295 -6.90 19.67 4.13
N TYR A 296 -6.59 20.96 4.33
CA TYR A 296 -5.20 21.41 4.34
C TYR A 296 -4.41 20.84 5.52
N ALA A 297 -4.99 20.82 6.72
CA ALA A 297 -4.31 20.29 7.90
C ALA A 297 -4.06 18.77 7.83
N MET A 298 -4.97 18.03 7.21
CA MET A 298 -4.87 16.57 7.07
C MET A 298 -3.97 16.15 5.90
N HIS A 299 -3.94 16.95 4.82
CA HIS A 299 -3.24 16.59 3.58
C HIS A 299 -2.44 17.77 3.00
N PRO A 300 -1.46 18.35 3.75
CA PRO A 300 -0.84 19.62 3.37
C PRO A 300 -0.19 19.61 1.99
N ALA A 301 0.59 18.61 1.67
CA ALA A 301 1.29 18.53 0.38
C ALA A 301 0.30 18.37 -0.80
N GLN A 302 -0.71 17.53 -0.63
CA GLN A 302 -1.74 17.30 -1.64
C GLN A 302 -2.61 18.53 -1.84
N TYR A 303 -2.96 19.21 -0.75
CA TYR A 303 -3.73 20.45 -0.80
C TYR A 303 -2.98 21.59 -1.52
N GLU A 304 -1.69 21.76 -1.20
CA GLU A 304 -0.83 22.74 -1.89
C GLU A 304 -0.70 22.44 -3.39
N ALA A 305 -0.49 21.17 -3.74
CA ALA A 305 -0.44 20.72 -5.13
C ALA A 305 -1.79 20.96 -5.86
N TYR A 306 -2.91 20.75 -5.17
CA TYR A 306 -4.25 21.06 -5.68
C TYR A 306 -4.45 22.55 -5.91
N LYS A 307 -4.17 23.38 -4.91
CA LYS A 307 -4.35 24.86 -4.98
C LYS A 307 -3.42 25.52 -6.00
N SER A 308 -2.21 24.99 -6.21
CA SER A 308 -1.28 25.48 -7.25
C SER A 308 -1.67 25.06 -8.68
N GLY A 309 -2.64 24.15 -8.83
CA GLY A 309 -3.02 23.55 -10.10
C GLY A 309 -2.12 22.40 -10.56
N LYS A 310 -0.97 22.18 -9.91
CA LYS A 310 -0.01 21.12 -10.27
C LYS A 310 -0.62 19.72 -10.22
N ALA A 311 -1.41 19.43 -9.19
CA ALA A 311 -2.07 18.13 -9.06
C ALA A 311 -2.97 17.81 -10.27
N LYS A 312 -3.65 18.83 -10.82
CA LYS A 312 -4.49 18.68 -12.01
C LYS A 312 -3.65 18.45 -13.28
N GLU A 313 -2.56 19.17 -13.43
CA GLU A 313 -1.64 19.01 -14.57
C GLU A 313 -1.03 17.62 -14.56
N ASP A 314 -0.45 17.19 -13.43
CA ASP A 314 0.16 15.87 -13.24
C ASP A 314 -0.86 14.75 -13.49
N PHE A 315 -2.11 14.90 -13.01
CA PHE A 315 -3.18 13.94 -13.23
C PHE A 315 -3.56 13.83 -14.72
N LEU A 316 -3.73 14.94 -15.41
CA LEU A 316 -4.09 14.94 -16.83
C LEU A 316 -2.98 14.31 -17.70
N GLU A 317 -1.72 14.56 -17.36
CA GLU A 317 -0.57 13.96 -18.03
C GLU A 317 -0.55 12.44 -17.80
N ASP A 318 -0.73 11.97 -16.55
CA ASP A 318 -0.75 10.55 -16.23
C ASP A 318 -1.93 9.83 -16.91
N VAL A 319 -3.12 10.42 -16.92
CA VAL A 319 -4.29 9.87 -17.63
C VAL A 319 -4.01 9.75 -19.14
N ALA A 320 -3.42 10.77 -19.75
CA ALA A 320 -3.08 10.75 -21.18
C ALA A 320 -2.06 9.64 -21.48
N LYS A 321 -1.04 9.48 -20.63
CA LYS A 321 -0.03 8.42 -20.76
C LYS A 321 -0.68 7.03 -20.64
N ARG A 322 -1.52 6.78 -19.64
CA ARG A 322 -2.19 5.49 -19.42
C ARG A 322 -3.16 5.14 -20.55
N ARG A 323 -3.88 6.14 -21.09
CA ARG A 323 -4.73 5.93 -22.27
C ARG A 323 -3.90 5.52 -23.47
N ALA A 324 -2.80 6.22 -23.76
CA ALA A 324 -1.91 5.89 -24.85
C ALA A 324 -1.28 4.49 -24.70
N GLU A 325 -1.00 4.05 -23.48
CA GLU A 325 -0.53 2.69 -23.20
C GLU A 325 -1.63 1.63 -23.44
N LYS A 326 -2.87 1.93 -23.03
CA LYS A 326 -4.03 1.02 -23.24
C LYS A 326 -4.43 0.89 -24.69
N ASP A 327 -4.30 1.98 -25.46
CA ASP A 327 -4.68 2.05 -26.89
C ASP A 327 -3.62 1.49 -27.83
N LYS A 328 -2.44 1.09 -27.32
CA LYS A 328 -1.42 0.40 -28.11
C LYS A 328 -2.02 -0.88 -28.69
N SER A 329 -2.02 -0.98 -30.01
CA SER A 329 -2.55 -2.16 -30.70
C SER A 329 -1.73 -3.40 -30.38
N PRO A 330 -2.27 -4.63 -30.50
CA PRO A 330 -1.50 -5.86 -30.38
C PRO A 330 -0.29 -5.95 -31.32
N GLU A 331 -0.27 -5.16 -32.42
CA GLU A 331 0.86 -5.05 -33.34
C GLU A 331 2.03 -4.22 -32.75
N GLU A 332 1.75 -3.25 -31.86
CA GLU A 332 2.83 -2.54 -31.13
C GLU A 332 3.38 -3.39 -29.97
N ASP A 333 2.62 -4.30 -29.43
CA ASP A 333 3.06 -5.34 -28.49
C ASP A 333 3.91 -6.43 -29.18
N ALA A 334 3.93 -6.45 -30.52
CA ALA A 334 4.77 -7.32 -31.35
C ALA A 334 6.25 -6.90 -31.38
N LYS A 335 6.66 -5.86 -30.65
CA LYS A 335 8.09 -5.57 -30.46
C LYS A 335 8.79 -6.77 -29.83
N PRO A 336 10.02 -7.07 -30.28
CA PRO A 336 10.77 -8.21 -29.74
C PRO A 336 10.80 -8.17 -28.21
N LYS A 337 10.19 -9.16 -27.56
CA LYS A 337 10.24 -9.32 -26.08
C LYS A 337 11.39 -10.26 -25.74
N THR A 338 12.29 -9.83 -24.86
CA THR A 338 13.34 -10.71 -24.36
C THR A 338 12.80 -11.51 -23.20
N LEU A 339 12.67 -12.81 -23.39
CA LEU A 339 12.26 -13.77 -22.37
C LEU A 339 13.52 -14.48 -21.86
N THR A 340 13.53 -14.79 -20.58
CA THR A 340 14.51 -15.73 -20.04
C THR A 340 13.83 -17.10 -19.94
N VAL A 341 14.30 -18.05 -20.73
CA VAL A 341 13.79 -19.44 -20.78
C VAL A 341 14.78 -20.33 -20.08
N GLN A 342 14.35 -21.13 -19.13
CA GLN A 342 15.16 -22.10 -18.44
C GLN A 342 14.92 -23.50 -19.02
N ILE A 343 15.98 -24.15 -19.52
CA ILE A 343 15.95 -25.52 -20.02
C ILE A 343 17.03 -26.29 -19.26
N ASP A 344 16.65 -27.39 -18.61
CA ASP A 344 17.54 -28.26 -17.85
C ASP A 344 18.43 -27.56 -16.81
N GLY A 345 17.86 -26.52 -16.16
CA GLY A 345 18.57 -25.73 -15.15
C GLY A 345 19.49 -24.62 -15.71
N GLN A 346 19.60 -24.48 -17.01
CA GLN A 346 20.32 -23.39 -17.66
C GLN A 346 19.35 -22.30 -18.14
N ALA A 347 19.68 -21.03 -17.82
CA ALA A 347 18.89 -19.87 -18.24
C ALA A 347 19.38 -19.34 -19.59
N TYR A 348 18.48 -19.24 -20.56
CA TYR A 348 18.71 -18.68 -21.88
C TYR A 348 17.94 -17.37 -22.03
N ARG A 349 18.60 -16.33 -22.49
CA ARG A 349 17.93 -15.12 -22.96
C ARG A 349 17.44 -15.33 -24.38
N VAL A 350 16.13 -15.38 -24.55
CA VAL A 350 15.48 -15.58 -25.85
C VAL A 350 14.72 -14.32 -26.21
N THR A 351 15.07 -13.66 -27.30
CA THR A 351 14.28 -12.56 -27.84
C THR A 351 13.27 -13.14 -28.83
N VAL A 352 12.00 -12.92 -28.54
CA VAL A 352 10.87 -13.41 -29.37
C VAL A 352 10.24 -12.20 -30.05
N ALA A 353 10.10 -12.28 -31.37
CA ALA A 353 9.38 -11.33 -32.18
C ALA A 353 8.34 -12.05 -33.01
N TYR A 354 7.21 -11.38 -33.32
CA TYR A 354 6.20 -11.88 -34.23
C TYR A 354 6.49 -11.40 -35.63
N GLY A 355 6.44 -12.29 -36.62
CA GLY A 355 6.70 -11.98 -38.03
C GLY A 355 8.18 -11.73 -38.37
N ASP A 356 8.44 -10.96 -39.39
CA ASP A 356 9.79 -10.65 -39.93
C ASP A 356 10.45 -9.44 -39.25
N ALA A 357 10.17 -9.20 -37.95
CA ALA A 357 10.75 -8.08 -37.21
C ALA A 357 12.28 -8.25 -37.02
N GLU A 358 13.06 -7.23 -37.41
CA GLU A 358 14.50 -7.20 -37.14
C GLU A 358 14.76 -7.15 -35.61
N LEU A 359 15.60 -8.06 -35.14
CA LEU A 359 16.02 -8.07 -33.72
C LEU A 359 16.99 -6.92 -33.45
N PRO A 360 16.75 -6.09 -32.40
CA PRO A 360 17.66 -5.01 -32.08
C PRO A 360 19.03 -5.55 -31.65
N ALA A 361 20.10 -4.93 -32.16
CA ALA A 361 21.46 -5.17 -31.68
C ALA A 361 21.51 -4.81 -30.17
N THR A 362 22.20 -5.63 -29.40
CA THR A 362 22.37 -5.44 -27.94
C THR A 362 22.89 -4.04 -27.65
N PRO A 363 22.18 -3.19 -26.89
CA PRO A 363 22.71 -1.88 -26.51
C PRO A 363 23.92 -2.08 -25.58
N ALA A 364 25.00 -1.40 -25.87
CA ALA A 364 26.09 -1.24 -24.93
C ALA A 364 25.56 -0.45 -23.71
N ALA A 365 25.89 -0.93 -22.50
CA ALA A 365 25.52 -0.28 -21.26
C ALA A 365 25.88 1.22 -21.29
N ALA A 366 24.93 2.09 -20.98
CA ALA A 366 25.20 3.51 -20.83
C ALA A 366 26.17 3.70 -19.66
N ALA A 367 27.26 4.44 -19.92
CA ALA A 367 28.25 4.74 -18.91
C ALA A 367 27.65 5.66 -17.84
N ALA A 368 27.82 5.27 -16.57
CA ALA A 368 27.48 6.10 -15.42
C ALA A 368 28.36 7.39 -15.42
N PRO A 369 27.87 8.51 -14.86
CA PRO A 369 28.66 9.73 -14.74
C PRO A 369 29.96 9.48 -13.96
N ALA A 370 31.08 9.91 -14.50
CA ALA A 370 32.41 9.74 -13.92
C ALA A 370 32.61 10.74 -12.77
N GLY A 371 32.27 10.35 -11.54
CA GLY A 371 32.71 10.98 -10.30
C GLY A 371 33.68 10.03 -9.60
N GLU A 372 34.76 10.55 -9.01
CA GLU A 372 35.66 9.78 -8.15
C GLU A 372 34.95 9.57 -6.79
N GLY A 373 34.94 8.33 -6.26
CA GLY A 373 34.34 7.99 -4.98
C GLY A 373 33.71 6.61 -4.98
N GLN A 374 33.36 6.12 -3.78
CA GLN A 374 32.63 4.87 -3.60
C GLN A 374 31.15 5.08 -3.91
N ASP A 375 30.56 4.09 -4.55
CA ASP A 375 29.17 4.12 -4.98
C ASP A 375 28.23 3.85 -3.81
N VAL A 376 27.21 4.69 -3.66
CA VAL A 376 26.04 4.45 -2.82
C VAL A 376 24.96 3.89 -3.71
N LEU A 377 24.64 2.61 -3.52
CA LEU A 377 23.70 1.88 -4.36
C LEU A 377 22.29 1.90 -3.79
N SER A 378 21.29 1.81 -4.67
CA SER A 378 19.92 1.60 -4.23
C SER A 378 19.71 0.16 -3.75
N PRO A 379 19.22 -0.06 -2.52
CA PRO A 379 18.96 -1.41 -2.01
C PRO A 379 17.66 -2.02 -2.56
N LEU A 380 16.85 -1.24 -3.29
CA LEU A 380 15.52 -1.64 -3.79
C LEU A 380 15.10 -0.77 -4.96
N GLU A 381 14.15 -1.27 -5.75
CA GLU A 381 13.51 -0.50 -6.82
C GLU A 381 12.46 0.47 -6.23
N GLY A 382 12.45 1.73 -6.70
CA GLY A 382 11.52 2.76 -6.24
C GLY A 382 11.78 4.12 -6.86
N LYS A 383 11.14 5.17 -6.32
CA LYS A 383 11.39 6.56 -6.72
C LYS A 383 12.40 7.22 -5.80
N PHE A 384 13.40 7.85 -6.39
CA PHE A 384 14.46 8.56 -5.67
C PHE A 384 13.99 9.93 -5.19
N PHE A 385 14.32 10.30 -3.93
CA PHE A 385 14.10 11.62 -3.36
C PHE A 385 15.25 12.03 -2.46
N LEU A 386 15.62 13.32 -2.47
CA LEU A 386 16.63 13.87 -1.57
C LEU A 386 16.07 14.17 -0.17
N VAL A 387 14.78 14.42 -0.05
CA VAL A 387 14.07 14.73 1.20
C VAL A 387 12.69 14.07 1.18
N LYS A 388 12.18 13.67 2.34
CA LYS A 388 10.82 13.13 2.45
C LYS A 388 9.76 14.20 2.75
N ASN A 389 10.17 15.38 3.20
CA ASN A 389 9.26 16.50 3.48
C ASN A 389 9.98 17.85 3.35
N ALA A 390 9.22 18.94 3.30
CA ALA A 390 9.74 20.30 3.13
C ALA A 390 10.55 20.85 4.33
N GLN A 391 10.61 20.12 5.44
CA GLN A 391 11.36 20.53 6.64
C GLN A 391 12.80 19.97 6.65
N GLU A 392 13.08 18.99 5.82
CA GLU A 392 14.41 18.41 5.68
C GLU A 392 15.27 19.21 4.70
N THR A 393 16.57 19.22 4.95
CA THR A 393 17.53 19.84 4.07
C THR A 393 18.12 18.79 3.12
N ALA A 394 17.97 19.01 1.82
CA ALA A 394 18.51 18.12 0.80
C ALA A 394 20.04 18.10 0.84
N MET A 395 20.63 16.92 0.76
CA MET A 395 22.06 16.73 0.58
C MET A 395 22.52 17.26 -0.79
N LYS A 396 23.72 17.83 -0.82
CA LYS A 396 24.31 18.44 -2.03
C LYS A 396 25.73 17.91 -2.27
N VAL A 397 26.16 17.99 -3.49
CA VAL A 397 27.58 17.75 -3.82
C VAL A 397 28.46 18.72 -3.04
N GLY A 398 29.48 18.20 -2.35
CA GLY A 398 30.36 18.93 -1.45
C GLY A 398 30.00 18.83 0.03
N ASP A 399 28.85 18.27 0.40
CA ASP A 399 28.50 18.05 1.81
C ASP A 399 29.35 16.92 2.39
N VAL A 400 29.78 17.12 3.63
CA VAL A 400 30.55 16.12 4.39
C VAL A 400 29.58 15.29 5.21
N VAL A 401 29.63 13.97 5.07
CA VAL A 401 28.76 13.01 5.73
C VAL A 401 29.56 12.04 6.59
N LYS A 402 28.92 11.51 7.61
CA LYS A 402 29.44 10.47 8.53
C LYS A 402 28.66 9.18 8.31
N GLU A 403 29.28 8.06 8.68
CA GLU A 403 28.59 6.78 8.73
C GLU A 403 27.27 6.89 9.53
N GLY A 404 26.16 6.40 8.95
CA GLY A 404 24.82 6.48 9.50
C GLY A 404 23.99 7.72 9.10
N ASP A 405 24.60 8.76 8.53
CA ASP A 405 23.86 9.94 8.05
C ASP A 405 22.88 9.56 6.92
N VAL A 406 21.69 10.16 6.91
CA VAL A 406 20.72 9.96 5.84
C VAL A 406 21.16 10.76 4.62
N LEU A 407 21.36 10.08 3.50
CA LEU A 407 21.79 10.67 2.24
C LEU A 407 20.63 11.06 1.34
N CYS A 408 19.66 10.17 1.22
CA CYS A 408 18.49 10.30 0.35
C CYS A 408 17.42 9.29 0.75
N TYR A 409 16.32 9.28 0.02
CA TYR A 409 15.23 8.33 0.23
C TYR A 409 14.89 7.63 -1.09
N VAL A 410 14.52 6.36 -1.00
CA VAL A 410 13.85 5.64 -2.08
C VAL A 410 12.43 5.31 -1.62
N GLU A 411 11.44 5.91 -2.28
CA GLU A 411 10.04 5.60 -2.04
C GLU A 411 9.69 4.30 -2.78
N ALA A 412 9.42 3.27 -2.01
CA ALA A 412 8.91 2.02 -2.51
C ALA A 412 7.66 1.62 -1.72
N MET A 413 6.65 1.10 -2.39
CA MET A 413 5.39 0.66 -1.76
C MET A 413 4.74 1.74 -0.87
N LYS A 414 4.81 3.02 -1.31
CA LYS A 414 4.32 4.20 -0.58
C LYS A 414 4.99 4.42 0.79
N THR A 415 6.22 3.96 0.94
CA THR A 415 7.03 4.13 2.15
C THR A 415 8.39 4.70 1.76
N TYR A 416 8.83 5.77 2.43
CA TYR A 416 10.14 6.35 2.24
C TYR A 416 11.19 5.52 3.00
N ASN A 417 12.10 4.90 2.25
CA ASN A 417 13.21 4.14 2.82
C ASN A 417 14.46 5.01 2.82
N ALA A 418 14.96 5.35 4.02
CA ALA A 418 16.15 6.17 4.17
C ALA A 418 17.41 5.39 3.74
N ILE A 419 18.15 5.93 2.80
CA ILE A 419 19.46 5.43 2.39
C ILE A 419 20.50 6.16 3.21
N ARG A 420 21.30 5.40 3.95
CA ARG A 420 22.28 5.95 4.89
C ARG A 420 23.71 5.71 4.39
N ALA A 421 24.60 6.63 4.75
CA ALA A 421 26.01 6.48 4.46
C ALA A 421 26.58 5.26 5.20
N GLU A 422 27.20 4.34 4.48
CA GLU A 422 27.91 3.19 5.04
C GLU A 422 29.32 3.57 5.55
N PHE A 423 29.82 4.73 5.14
CA PHE A 423 31.12 5.28 5.52
C PHE A 423 31.09 6.81 5.48
N GLY A 424 32.02 7.47 6.18
CA GLY A 424 32.13 8.92 6.14
C GLY A 424 32.95 9.40 4.93
N GLY A 425 32.66 10.60 4.44
CA GLY A 425 33.35 11.23 3.32
C GLY A 425 32.65 12.47 2.82
N THR A 426 32.95 12.91 1.61
CA THR A 426 32.30 14.05 0.93
C THR A 426 31.46 13.57 -0.24
N ILE A 427 30.25 14.05 -0.40
CA ILE A 427 29.42 13.74 -1.57
C ILE A 427 30.07 14.32 -2.81
N THR A 428 30.53 13.46 -3.72
CA THR A 428 31.20 13.87 -4.98
C THR A 428 30.26 13.92 -6.17
N ALA A 429 29.18 13.13 -6.14
CA ALA A 429 28.15 13.15 -7.18
C ALA A 429 26.79 12.70 -6.64
N ILE A 430 25.72 13.25 -7.21
CA ILE A 430 24.33 12.77 -7.07
C ILE A 430 23.94 12.26 -8.46
N CYS A 431 23.62 10.97 -8.56
CA CYS A 431 23.50 10.27 -9.85
C CYS A 431 22.04 10.09 -10.30
N ALA A 432 21.05 10.44 -9.46
CA ALA A 432 19.61 10.40 -9.76
C ALA A 432 18.94 11.73 -9.44
N ASN A 433 17.85 12.07 -10.14
CA ASN A 433 17.05 13.26 -9.86
C ASN A 433 15.83 12.90 -9.00
N PRO A 434 15.33 13.83 -8.15
CA PRO A 434 14.10 13.60 -7.41
C PRO A 434 12.93 13.23 -8.32
N GLY A 435 12.27 12.10 -8.03
CA GLY A 435 11.18 11.52 -8.82
C GLY A 435 11.63 10.47 -9.86
N ASP A 436 12.92 10.34 -10.13
CA ASP A 436 13.42 9.29 -11.03
C ASP A 436 13.14 7.90 -10.47
N THR A 437 12.75 6.97 -11.33
CA THR A 437 12.68 5.56 -10.98
C THR A 437 14.07 4.97 -10.98
N VAL A 438 14.49 4.42 -9.85
CA VAL A 438 15.77 3.74 -9.68
C VAL A 438 15.53 2.25 -9.46
N SER A 439 16.39 1.43 -10.04
CA SER A 439 16.41 -0.03 -9.81
C SER A 439 17.34 -0.35 -8.65
N GLU A 440 17.23 -1.56 -8.14
CA GLU A 440 18.22 -2.09 -7.20
C GLU A 440 19.60 -2.14 -7.84
N ASP A 441 20.62 -1.84 -7.04
CA ASP A 441 22.03 -1.67 -7.46
C ASP A 441 22.30 -0.45 -8.37
N ASP A 442 21.31 0.40 -8.66
CA ASP A 442 21.59 1.68 -9.34
C ASP A 442 22.39 2.60 -8.40
N VAL A 443 23.35 3.31 -8.99
CA VAL A 443 24.17 4.27 -8.26
C VAL A 443 23.34 5.53 -7.98
N LEU A 444 23.04 5.80 -6.71
CA LEU A 444 22.30 6.99 -6.28
C LEU A 444 23.20 8.20 -6.07
N MET A 445 24.33 7.97 -5.42
CA MET A 445 25.33 8.99 -5.07
C MET A 445 26.73 8.39 -5.05
N LYS A 446 27.75 9.26 -5.02
CA LYS A 446 29.15 8.86 -4.78
C LYS A 446 29.71 9.66 -3.61
N ILE A 447 30.48 8.99 -2.76
CA ILE A 447 31.17 9.57 -1.60
C ILE A 447 32.67 9.30 -1.75
N GLY A 448 33.48 10.37 -1.67
CA GLY A 448 34.94 10.33 -1.79
C GLY A 448 35.67 11.03 -0.66
#